data_c52dd2585cb2b3d9cf0cec5cff641d08
#
_entry.id   c52dd2585cb2b3d9cf0cec5cff641d08
#
_cell.length_a   1.000
_cell.length_b   1.000
_cell.length_c   1.000
_cell.angle_alpha   90.00
_cell.angle_beta   90.00
_cell.angle_gamma   90.00
#
_symmetry.space_group_name_H-M   'P 1'
#
loop_
_entity.id
_entity.type
_entity.pdbx_description
1 polymer ?
#
loop_
_entity_poly.entity_id
_entity_poly.type
_entity_poly.pdbx_seq_one_letter_code
_entity_poly.pdbx_strand_id
1 'polypeptide(L)'
;MLPYIHIPFWPYEIPTFGLMMLLAFAAAYFALEAEVKRRKLPIDVYNVVALVALMGILGAKVWHVIDTPADRLTGDTLRSFGALVGWFRGGFAWFGGFVAGIAMLLLLARRYRVSMLTMLDVSSSAAAVGYAVGRIGCLISGDGDYGRPTHLPWGMSFPDGLVPTTQTCPQWGAPPDCRVHPTPLYEFFAGVLIYWYIWRRGTRSIQHPLAPGVITGEFLVLFGLSRFLVEFIRINPPVLWGMSNAQLAALLTIVAGVVLLIFARRRFRKVDPVHKVLDHVVQHGNQETKPEYHRATPECPHPERWRMFDTMTAEVEVLDFLKCLMTTVKPNLVVETGTFLAVSTIYMAEGLKQNGSGKIITCEPDKEVFAKAKDKIEASGLKKFIDFRCESSLETRVSGTIDVLFCDSLPELREPEVRHFLPQINPNGLILMHDASSHLKTVRDAALRLEQEGLVSVVLLPTPRGLVIAQKREGRK
;
A
#
# COMPACT_ATOMS: atom_id res chain seq x y z
N MET A 1 -11.84 -23.83 -32.73
CA MET A 1 -12.27 -23.79 -31.33
C MET A 1 -12.00 -25.14 -30.69
N LEU A 2 -11.58 -25.18 -29.45
CA LEU A 2 -11.27 -26.41 -28.72
C LEU A 2 -11.96 -26.33 -27.36
N PRO A 3 -13.29 -26.54 -27.27
CA PRO A 3 -13.98 -26.51 -25.97
C PRO A 3 -13.48 -27.60 -25.05
N TYR A 4 -13.07 -28.73 -25.61
CA TYR A 4 -12.55 -29.89 -24.89
C TYR A 4 -11.25 -30.42 -25.50
N ILE A 5 -10.32 -30.86 -24.68
CA ILE A 5 -9.11 -31.56 -25.08
C ILE A 5 -9.32 -33.05 -24.89
N HIS A 6 -9.23 -33.82 -25.98
CA HIS A 6 -9.25 -35.27 -25.96
C HIS A 6 -7.78 -35.77 -25.83
N ILE A 7 -7.52 -36.55 -24.77
CA ILE A 7 -6.23 -37.20 -24.60
C ILE A 7 -6.42 -38.63 -25.08
N PRO A 8 -5.67 -39.13 -26.07
CA PRO A 8 -5.72 -40.53 -26.47
C PRO A 8 -5.50 -41.44 -25.25
N PHE A 9 -6.33 -42.46 -25.09
CA PHE A 9 -6.31 -43.41 -23.98
C PHE A 9 -6.86 -42.90 -22.64
N TRP A 10 -7.36 -41.68 -22.55
CA TRP A 10 -8.00 -41.14 -21.34
C TRP A 10 -9.52 -41.00 -21.59
N PRO A 11 -10.37 -41.61 -20.73
CA PRO A 11 -11.82 -41.66 -20.98
C PRO A 11 -12.56 -40.34 -20.70
N TYR A 12 -11.85 -39.33 -20.20
CA TYR A 12 -12.47 -38.05 -19.84
C TYR A 12 -11.93 -36.90 -20.69
N GLU A 13 -12.84 -36.06 -21.15
CA GLU A 13 -12.52 -34.82 -21.86
C GLU A 13 -12.13 -33.73 -20.85
N ILE A 14 -11.06 -33.04 -21.11
CA ILE A 14 -10.61 -31.90 -20.28
C ILE A 14 -11.18 -30.61 -20.85
N PRO A 15 -12.06 -29.89 -20.11
CA PRO A 15 -12.59 -28.60 -20.59
C PRO A 15 -11.45 -27.57 -20.64
N THR A 16 -11.26 -26.98 -21.82
CA THR A 16 -10.21 -25.93 -22.01
C THR A 16 -10.43 -24.71 -21.16
N PHE A 17 -11.68 -24.35 -20.90
CA PHE A 17 -12.03 -23.29 -19.96
C PHE A 17 -11.47 -23.56 -18.55
N GLY A 18 -11.62 -24.80 -18.04
CA GLY A 18 -11.07 -25.20 -16.75
C GLY A 18 -9.55 -25.08 -16.69
N LEU A 19 -8.85 -25.48 -17.76
CA LEU A 19 -7.40 -25.34 -17.87
C LEU A 19 -6.98 -23.87 -17.85
N MET A 20 -7.68 -23.03 -18.62
CA MET A 20 -7.41 -21.58 -18.64
C MET A 20 -7.70 -20.90 -17.29
N MET A 21 -8.68 -21.38 -16.53
CA MET A 21 -8.91 -20.93 -15.15
C MET A 21 -7.73 -21.28 -14.23
N LEU A 22 -7.15 -22.47 -14.36
CA LEU A 22 -5.93 -22.82 -13.60
C LEU A 22 -4.77 -21.90 -13.97
N LEU A 23 -4.59 -21.61 -15.26
CA LEU A 23 -3.57 -20.66 -15.73
C LEU A 23 -3.84 -19.23 -15.24
N ALA A 24 -5.12 -18.82 -15.15
CA ALA A 24 -5.50 -17.53 -14.59
C ALA A 24 -5.14 -17.42 -13.09
N PHE A 25 -5.38 -18.48 -12.31
CA PHE A 25 -4.95 -18.53 -10.90
C PHE A 25 -3.43 -18.55 -10.77
N ALA A 26 -2.70 -19.27 -11.64
CA ALA A 26 -1.25 -19.23 -11.66
C ALA A 26 -0.71 -17.83 -11.98
N ALA A 27 -1.26 -17.16 -12.99
CA ALA A 27 -0.89 -15.79 -13.33
C ALA A 27 -1.18 -14.81 -12.17
N ALA A 28 -2.34 -14.96 -11.52
CA ALA A 28 -2.71 -14.17 -10.35
C ALA A 28 -1.76 -14.43 -9.17
N TYR A 29 -1.33 -15.68 -8.95
CA TYR A 29 -0.34 -16.06 -7.94
C TYR A 29 0.98 -15.30 -8.15
N PHE A 30 1.56 -15.37 -9.35
CA PHE A 30 2.84 -14.71 -9.63
C PHE A 30 2.74 -13.19 -9.52
N ALA A 31 1.64 -12.60 -9.98
CA ALA A 31 1.42 -11.16 -9.85
C ALA A 31 1.28 -10.74 -8.37
N LEU A 32 0.52 -11.48 -7.57
CA LEU A 32 0.37 -11.22 -6.14
C LEU A 32 1.68 -11.43 -5.38
N GLU A 33 2.42 -12.51 -5.71
CA GLU A 33 3.71 -12.81 -5.09
C GLU A 33 4.71 -11.68 -5.31
N ALA A 34 4.79 -11.16 -6.53
CA ALA A 34 5.67 -10.04 -6.84
C ALA A 34 5.26 -8.75 -6.10
N GLU A 35 3.94 -8.46 -5.95
CA GLU A 35 3.44 -7.33 -5.16
C GLU A 35 3.78 -7.48 -3.67
N VAL A 36 3.56 -8.66 -3.11
CA VAL A 36 3.83 -8.97 -1.71
C VAL A 36 5.33 -8.89 -1.39
N LYS A 37 6.17 -9.49 -2.25
CA LYS A 37 7.64 -9.46 -2.11
C LYS A 37 8.20 -8.03 -2.16
N ARG A 38 7.79 -7.23 -3.16
CA ARG A 38 8.29 -5.87 -3.30
C ARG A 38 7.86 -4.93 -2.18
N ARG A 39 6.71 -5.21 -1.52
CA ARG A 39 6.20 -4.45 -0.36
C ARG A 39 6.60 -5.05 0.98
N LYS A 40 7.33 -6.17 0.98
CA LYS A 40 7.78 -6.92 2.18
C LYS A 40 6.62 -7.22 3.14
N LEU A 41 5.45 -7.59 2.60
CA LEU A 41 4.26 -7.89 3.41
C LEU A 41 4.33 -9.32 3.97
N PRO A 42 3.87 -9.55 5.21
CA PRO A 42 3.87 -10.87 5.84
C PRO A 42 2.68 -11.72 5.38
N ILE A 43 2.53 -11.92 4.06
CA ILE A 43 1.40 -12.62 3.43
C ILE A 43 1.91 -13.90 2.79
N ASP A 44 1.30 -15.03 3.14
CA ASP A 44 1.48 -16.29 2.41
C ASP A 44 0.59 -16.30 1.18
N VAL A 45 1.19 -16.03 0.03
CA VAL A 45 0.50 -15.87 -1.24
C VAL A 45 -0.15 -17.17 -1.70
N TYR A 46 0.49 -18.32 -1.46
CA TYR A 46 -0.08 -19.63 -1.80
C TYR A 46 -1.42 -19.85 -1.09
N ASN A 47 -1.45 -19.64 0.22
CA ASN A 47 -2.68 -19.79 0.99
C ASN A 47 -3.75 -18.77 0.58
N VAL A 48 -3.36 -17.52 0.25
CA VAL A 48 -4.32 -16.51 -0.22
C VAL A 48 -4.96 -16.96 -1.52
N VAL A 49 -4.17 -17.32 -2.53
CA VAL A 49 -4.72 -17.69 -3.85
C VAL A 49 -5.54 -18.98 -3.75
N ALA A 50 -5.04 -19.99 -3.03
CA ALA A 50 -5.73 -21.26 -2.86
C ALA A 50 -7.09 -21.11 -2.16
N LEU A 51 -7.14 -20.37 -1.05
CA LEU A 51 -8.38 -20.17 -0.29
C LEU A 51 -9.36 -19.24 -1.01
N VAL A 52 -8.89 -18.19 -1.66
CA VAL A 52 -9.76 -17.30 -2.46
C VAL A 52 -10.34 -18.04 -3.66
N ALA A 53 -9.53 -18.86 -4.35
CA ALA A 53 -10.02 -19.71 -5.46
C ALA A 53 -11.04 -20.73 -4.98
N LEU A 54 -10.75 -21.46 -3.90
CA LEU A 54 -11.66 -22.45 -3.33
C LEU A 54 -13.00 -21.82 -2.92
N MET A 55 -12.94 -20.73 -2.16
CA MET A 55 -14.16 -20.04 -1.71
C MET A 55 -14.90 -19.37 -2.85
N GLY A 56 -14.18 -18.89 -3.87
CA GLY A 56 -14.76 -18.37 -5.11
C GLY A 56 -15.57 -19.44 -5.86
N ILE A 57 -15.00 -20.64 -6.03
CA ILE A 57 -15.68 -21.77 -6.68
C ILE A 57 -16.92 -22.21 -5.86
N LEU A 58 -16.76 -22.38 -4.56
CA LEU A 58 -17.86 -22.75 -3.66
C LEU A 58 -18.98 -21.70 -3.67
N GLY A 59 -18.63 -20.42 -3.54
CA GLY A 59 -19.59 -19.33 -3.57
C GLY A 59 -20.35 -19.23 -4.90
N ALA A 60 -19.65 -19.42 -6.03
CA ALA A 60 -20.26 -19.47 -7.34
C ALA A 60 -21.27 -20.60 -7.46
N LYS A 61 -20.95 -21.77 -6.93
CA LYS A 61 -21.85 -22.92 -6.93
C LYS A 61 -23.06 -22.72 -6.00
N VAL A 62 -22.84 -22.23 -4.80
CA VAL A 62 -23.92 -21.94 -3.85
C VAL A 62 -24.90 -20.93 -4.41
N TRP A 63 -24.40 -19.84 -5.01
CA TRP A 63 -25.27 -18.85 -5.62
C TRP A 63 -26.08 -19.41 -6.79
N HIS A 64 -25.44 -20.22 -7.65
CA HIS A 64 -26.15 -20.88 -8.75
C HIS A 64 -27.31 -21.74 -8.26
N VAL A 65 -27.07 -22.54 -7.20
CA VAL A 65 -28.13 -23.39 -6.59
C VAL A 65 -29.26 -22.57 -5.97
N ILE A 66 -28.98 -21.36 -5.48
CA ILE A 66 -30.02 -20.44 -4.97
C ILE A 66 -30.83 -19.87 -6.12
N ASP A 67 -30.17 -19.47 -7.21
CA ASP A 67 -30.77 -18.87 -8.39
C ASP A 67 -31.54 -19.90 -9.25
N THR A 68 -31.04 -21.13 -9.30
CA THR A 68 -31.63 -22.24 -10.05
C THR A 68 -31.99 -23.43 -9.12
N PRO A 69 -33.14 -23.37 -8.43
CA PRO A 69 -33.54 -24.40 -7.46
C PRO A 69 -33.64 -25.83 -8.02
N ALA A 70 -33.81 -25.98 -9.33
CA ALA A 70 -33.84 -27.29 -10.01
C ALA A 70 -32.49 -28.02 -9.93
N ASP A 71 -31.36 -27.30 -9.80
CA ASP A 71 -30.01 -27.85 -9.72
C ASP A 71 -29.55 -28.08 -8.28
N ARG A 72 -30.49 -28.18 -7.33
CA ARG A 72 -30.15 -28.45 -5.92
C ARG A 72 -29.54 -29.84 -5.75
N LEU A 73 -28.61 -29.89 -4.81
CA LEU A 73 -28.01 -31.16 -4.42
C LEU A 73 -29.07 -32.10 -3.86
N THR A 74 -29.28 -33.24 -4.52
CA THR A 74 -30.25 -34.25 -4.11
C THR A 74 -29.56 -35.43 -3.42
N GLY A 75 -30.33 -36.25 -2.68
CA GLY A 75 -29.80 -37.48 -2.06
C GLY A 75 -29.19 -38.42 -3.09
N ASP A 76 -29.73 -38.46 -4.29
CA ASP A 76 -29.22 -39.33 -5.38
C ASP A 76 -27.88 -38.82 -5.91
N THR A 77 -27.67 -37.47 -5.96
CA THR A 77 -26.39 -36.86 -6.30
C THR A 77 -25.29 -37.21 -5.29
N LEU A 78 -25.65 -37.33 -4.00
CA LEU A 78 -24.71 -37.68 -2.94
C LEU A 78 -24.34 -39.15 -2.88
N ARG A 79 -25.16 -40.06 -3.48
CA ARG A 79 -24.93 -41.50 -3.45
C ARG A 79 -23.82 -42.00 -4.38
N SER A 80 -23.41 -41.20 -5.34
CA SER A 80 -22.41 -41.55 -6.33
C SER A 80 -21.40 -40.43 -6.55
N PHE A 81 -20.11 -40.78 -6.48
CA PHE A 81 -19.03 -39.85 -6.79
C PHE A 81 -19.15 -39.29 -8.21
N GLY A 82 -19.55 -40.13 -9.18
CA GLY A 82 -19.78 -39.73 -10.56
C GLY A 82 -20.92 -38.71 -10.70
N ALA A 83 -22.02 -38.87 -9.98
CA ALA A 83 -23.14 -37.93 -9.96
C ALA A 83 -22.73 -36.60 -9.30
N LEU A 84 -21.94 -36.63 -8.23
CA LEU A 84 -21.42 -35.45 -7.57
C LEU A 84 -20.45 -34.66 -8.48
N VAL A 85 -19.55 -35.36 -9.17
CA VAL A 85 -18.66 -34.74 -10.17
C VAL A 85 -19.46 -34.15 -11.33
N GLY A 86 -20.50 -34.86 -11.80
CA GLY A 86 -21.42 -34.34 -12.82
C GLY A 86 -22.12 -33.06 -12.38
N TRP A 87 -22.59 -33.02 -11.14
CA TRP A 87 -23.22 -31.83 -10.55
C TRP A 87 -22.25 -30.64 -10.45
N PHE A 88 -20.97 -30.89 -10.15
CA PHE A 88 -19.93 -29.88 -10.11
C PHE A 88 -19.46 -29.39 -11.50
N ARG A 89 -19.70 -30.13 -12.57
CA ARG A 89 -19.24 -29.78 -13.94
C ARG A 89 -19.89 -28.57 -14.55
N GLY A 90 -21.07 -28.14 -14.09
CA GLY A 90 -21.81 -27.01 -14.65
C GLY A 90 -22.49 -26.16 -13.58
N GLY A 91 -23.02 -25.02 -13.99
CA GLY A 91 -23.82 -24.17 -13.12
C GLY A 91 -22.99 -23.42 -12.06
N PHE A 92 -22.30 -22.38 -12.47
CA PHE A 92 -21.57 -21.45 -11.60
C PHE A 92 -22.05 -20.02 -11.84
N ALA A 93 -22.42 -19.33 -10.77
CA ALA A 93 -22.81 -17.94 -10.84
C ALA A 93 -21.63 -17.02 -10.47
N TRP A 94 -21.26 -16.16 -11.37
CA TRP A 94 -20.12 -15.25 -11.20
C TRP A 94 -20.22 -14.41 -9.91
N PHE A 95 -21.41 -13.87 -9.62
CA PHE A 95 -21.62 -13.02 -8.43
C PHE A 95 -21.32 -13.73 -7.11
N GLY A 96 -21.73 -14.99 -6.96
CA GLY A 96 -21.44 -15.78 -5.77
C GLY A 96 -19.95 -16.01 -5.56
N GLY A 97 -19.23 -16.31 -6.64
CA GLY A 97 -17.78 -16.46 -6.63
C GLY A 97 -17.06 -15.18 -6.23
N PHE A 98 -17.48 -14.06 -6.79
CA PHE A 98 -16.92 -12.74 -6.50
C PHE A 98 -17.11 -12.34 -5.03
N VAL A 99 -18.32 -12.44 -4.51
CA VAL A 99 -18.65 -12.09 -3.12
C VAL A 99 -17.88 -12.97 -2.13
N ALA A 100 -17.88 -14.29 -2.34
CA ALA A 100 -17.19 -15.23 -1.47
C ALA A 100 -15.66 -15.06 -1.54
N GLY A 101 -15.11 -14.83 -2.73
CA GLY A 101 -13.69 -14.56 -2.93
C GLY A 101 -13.22 -13.28 -2.21
N ILE A 102 -13.97 -12.17 -2.35
CA ILE A 102 -13.67 -10.93 -1.62
C ILE A 102 -13.80 -11.12 -0.11
N ALA A 103 -14.87 -11.78 0.35
CA ALA A 103 -15.05 -12.05 1.78
C ALA A 103 -13.85 -12.83 2.36
N MET A 104 -13.39 -13.87 1.66
CA MET A 104 -12.21 -14.63 2.06
C MET A 104 -10.95 -13.77 2.06
N LEU A 105 -10.74 -12.95 1.03
CA LEU A 105 -9.60 -12.03 0.96
C LEU A 105 -9.56 -11.07 2.14
N LEU A 106 -10.71 -10.51 2.53
CA LEU A 106 -10.81 -9.60 3.69
C LEU A 106 -10.61 -10.33 5.03
N LEU A 107 -11.05 -11.59 5.15
CA LEU A 107 -10.77 -12.44 6.32
C LEU A 107 -9.27 -12.72 6.44
N LEU A 108 -8.61 -13.02 5.32
CA LEU A 108 -7.16 -13.24 5.27
C LEU A 108 -6.38 -11.96 5.58
N ALA A 109 -6.85 -10.78 5.18
CA ALA A 109 -6.26 -9.51 5.58
C ALA A 109 -6.20 -9.38 7.11
N ARG A 110 -7.29 -9.73 7.81
CA ARG A 110 -7.32 -9.77 9.28
C ARG A 110 -6.36 -10.82 9.84
N ARG A 111 -6.32 -12.01 9.26
CA ARG A 111 -5.44 -13.12 9.70
C ARG A 111 -3.96 -12.77 9.61
N TYR A 112 -3.55 -12.08 8.52
CA TYR A 112 -2.18 -11.62 8.32
C TYR A 112 -1.88 -10.26 8.97
N ARG A 113 -2.85 -9.66 9.69
CA ARG A 113 -2.73 -8.34 10.33
C ARG A 113 -2.35 -7.22 9.34
N VAL A 114 -2.80 -7.34 8.12
CA VAL A 114 -2.64 -6.33 7.06
C VAL A 114 -3.93 -5.54 6.93
N SER A 115 -3.86 -4.24 6.63
CA SER A 115 -5.07 -3.45 6.41
C SER A 115 -5.87 -4.01 5.22
N MET A 116 -7.20 -4.02 5.33
CA MET A 116 -8.08 -4.53 4.27
C MET A 116 -7.85 -3.79 2.94
N LEU A 117 -7.65 -2.48 3.00
CA LEU A 117 -7.38 -1.67 1.81
C LEU A 117 -6.02 -2.00 1.19
N THR A 118 -5.00 -2.25 2.01
CA THR A 118 -3.70 -2.70 1.51
C THR A 118 -3.79 -4.08 0.85
N MET A 119 -4.56 -5.02 1.44
CA MET A 119 -4.79 -6.34 0.86
C MET A 119 -5.48 -6.23 -0.51
N LEU A 120 -6.50 -5.38 -0.63
CA LEU A 120 -7.19 -5.11 -1.90
C LEU A 120 -6.25 -4.48 -2.92
N ASP A 121 -5.41 -3.52 -2.51
CA ASP A 121 -4.45 -2.85 -3.41
C ASP A 121 -3.45 -3.84 -4.02
N VAL A 122 -2.86 -4.71 -3.20
CA VAL A 122 -1.90 -5.71 -3.71
C VAL A 122 -2.58 -6.78 -4.57
N SER A 123 -3.84 -7.08 -4.30
CA SER A 123 -4.62 -8.07 -5.07
C SER A 123 -5.16 -7.52 -6.40
N SER A 124 -5.17 -6.20 -6.59
CA SER A 124 -5.73 -5.58 -7.80
C SER A 124 -4.97 -5.96 -9.07
N SER A 125 -3.64 -6.09 -9.01
CA SER A 125 -2.82 -6.55 -10.14
C SER A 125 -3.08 -8.01 -10.47
N ALA A 126 -3.22 -8.85 -9.44
CA ALA A 126 -3.56 -10.26 -9.59
C ALA A 126 -4.96 -10.44 -10.22
N ALA A 127 -5.94 -9.66 -9.78
CA ALA A 127 -7.29 -9.66 -10.34
C ALA A 127 -7.30 -9.26 -11.82
N ALA A 128 -6.53 -8.23 -12.20
CA ALA A 128 -6.46 -7.77 -13.58
C ALA A 128 -5.87 -8.83 -14.53
N VAL A 129 -4.72 -9.43 -14.18
CA VAL A 129 -4.09 -10.45 -15.02
C VAL A 129 -4.88 -11.76 -15.02
N GLY A 130 -5.43 -12.18 -13.88
CA GLY A 130 -6.28 -13.36 -13.80
C GLY A 130 -7.52 -13.23 -14.68
N TYR A 131 -8.17 -12.06 -14.66
CA TYR A 131 -9.28 -11.77 -15.55
C TYR A 131 -8.86 -11.85 -17.02
N ALA A 132 -7.76 -11.21 -17.42
CA ALA A 132 -7.28 -11.22 -18.78
C ALA A 132 -7.04 -12.66 -19.27
N VAL A 133 -6.32 -13.48 -18.51
CA VAL A 133 -6.08 -14.89 -18.89
C VAL A 133 -7.37 -15.69 -18.96
N GLY A 134 -8.31 -15.46 -18.02
CA GLY A 134 -9.62 -16.09 -18.05
C GLY A 134 -10.42 -15.81 -19.33
N ARG A 135 -10.29 -14.59 -19.89
CA ARG A 135 -10.95 -14.22 -21.16
C ARG A 135 -10.43 -14.97 -22.38
N ILE A 136 -9.20 -15.41 -22.36
CA ILE A 136 -8.68 -16.34 -23.39
C ILE A 136 -9.39 -17.69 -23.26
N GLY A 137 -9.76 -18.12 -22.04
CA GLY A 137 -10.59 -19.30 -21.84
C GLY A 137 -11.95 -19.21 -22.51
N CYS A 138 -12.66 -18.09 -22.34
CA CYS A 138 -13.93 -17.80 -23.04
C CYS A 138 -13.75 -17.81 -24.57
N LEU A 139 -12.64 -17.23 -25.07
CA LEU A 139 -12.36 -17.20 -26.51
C LEU A 139 -12.14 -18.61 -27.10
N ILE A 140 -11.35 -19.45 -26.41
CA ILE A 140 -11.00 -20.79 -26.92
C ILE A 140 -12.18 -21.74 -26.79
N SER A 141 -12.95 -21.63 -25.71
CA SER A 141 -14.14 -22.49 -25.50
C SER A 141 -15.32 -22.08 -26.37
N GLY A 142 -15.38 -20.83 -26.83
CA GLY A 142 -16.52 -20.30 -27.58
C GLY A 142 -17.82 -20.36 -26.76
N ASP A 143 -17.77 -19.91 -25.50
CA ASP A 143 -18.83 -20.01 -24.48
C ASP A 143 -20.02 -19.04 -24.68
N GLY A 144 -20.04 -18.30 -25.79
CA GLY A 144 -21.11 -17.35 -26.10
C GLY A 144 -20.82 -15.91 -25.63
N ASP A 145 -19.67 -15.69 -25.03
CA ASP A 145 -19.24 -14.37 -24.56
C ASP A 145 -18.79 -13.41 -25.70
N TYR A 146 -19.08 -13.74 -26.95
CA TYR A 146 -18.81 -12.89 -28.10
C TYR A 146 -19.91 -11.82 -28.31
N GLY A 147 -19.66 -10.87 -29.23
CA GLY A 147 -20.55 -9.75 -29.52
C GLY A 147 -21.45 -9.95 -30.74
N ARG A 148 -22.05 -8.85 -31.17
CA ARG A 148 -22.95 -8.81 -32.32
C ARG A 148 -22.24 -9.17 -33.63
N PRO A 149 -22.99 -9.60 -34.68
CA PRO A 149 -22.42 -9.77 -36.02
C PRO A 149 -21.67 -8.54 -36.51
N THR A 150 -20.57 -8.75 -37.22
CA THR A 150 -19.67 -7.69 -37.67
C THR A 150 -19.02 -8.02 -39.01
N HIS A 151 -18.78 -6.97 -39.83
CA HIS A 151 -18.01 -7.07 -41.06
C HIS A 151 -16.53 -6.64 -40.90
N LEU A 152 -16.10 -6.39 -39.66
CA LEU A 152 -14.73 -5.99 -39.40
C LEU A 152 -13.74 -7.12 -39.75
N PRO A 153 -12.54 -6.80 -40.24
CA PRO A 153 -11.59 -7.81 -40.74
C PRO A 153 -11.11 -8.78 -39.63
N TRP A 154 -11.17 -8.38 -38.37
CA TRP A 154 -10.84 -9.22 -37.19
C TRP A 154 -12.06 -9.90 -36.56
N GLY A 155 -13.26 -9.79 -37.17
CA GLY A 155 -14.40 -10.57 -36.73
C GLY A 155 -14.11 -12.06 -36.81
N MET A 156 -14.57 -12.83 -35.82
CA MET A 156 -14.32 -14.27 -35.68
C MET A 156 -15.64 -15.05 -35.77
N SER A 157 -15.54 -16.30 -36.24
CA SER A 157 -16.66 -17.26 -36.22
C SER A 157 -16.33 -18.40 -35.24
N PHE A 158 -17.33 -18.86 -34.52
CA PHE A 158 -17.22 -19.91 -33.47
C PHE A 158 -18.15 -21.10 -33.78
N PRO A 159 -17.99 -21.80 -34.92
CA PRO A 159 -18.91 -22.87 -35.32
C PRO A 159 -18.90 -24.05 -34.34
N ASP A 160 -17.72 -24.39 -33.77
CA ASP A 160 -17.51 -25.52 -32.87
C ASP A 160 -17.37 -25.08 -31.40
N GLY A 161 -17.87 -23.88 -31.05
CA GLY A 161 -17.88 -23.40 -29.67
C GLY A 161 -18.95 -24.06 -28.82
N LEU A 162 -18.86 -23.90 -27.47
CA LEU A 162 -19.92 -24.33 -26.55
C LEU A 162 -21.27 -23.68 -26.89
N VAL A 163 -21.25 -22.44 -27.35
CA VAL A 163 -22.39 -21.71 -27.92
C VAL A 163 -22.04 -21.35 -29.38
N PRO A 164 -22.45 -22.17 -30.36
CA PRO A 164 -22.03 -21.99 -31.74
C PRO A 164 -22.61 -20.71 -32.37
N THR A 165 -21.81 -19.99 -33.16
CA THR A 165 -22.28 -18.82 -33.95
C THR A 165 -23.30 -19.24 -34.98
N THR A 166 -23.25 -20.45 -35.49
CA THR A 166 -24.24 -21.04 -36.40
C THR A 166 -25.67 -21.03 -35.87
N GLN A 167 -25.82 -21.07 -34.50
CA GLN A 167 -27.10 -21.01 -33.83
C GLN A 167 -27.49 -19.57 -33.45
N THR A 168 -26.52 -18.73 -33.12
CA THR A 168 -26.78 -17.38 -32.61
C THR A 168 -26.87 -16.34 -33.70
N CYS A 169 -26.09 -16.46 -34.79
CA CYS A 169 -26.16 -15.51 -35.92
C CYS A 169 -27.58 -15.38 -36.53
N PRO A 170 -28.34 -16.48 -36.78
CA PRO A 170 -29.70 -16.37 -37.28
C PRO A 170 -30.67 -15.63 -36.35
N GLN A 171 -30.47 -15.72 -35.02
CA GLN A 171 -31.27 -14.98 -34.05
C GLN A 171 -31.12 -13.46 -34.18
N TRP A 172 -30.05 -13.00 -34.81
CA TRP A 172 -29.74 -11.60 -35.09
C TRP A 172 -30.01 -11.21 -36.55
N GLY A 173 -30.69 -12.09 -37.31
CA GLY A 173 -30.96 -11.87 -38.73
C GLY A 173 -29.73 -11.94 -39.64
N ALA A 174 -28.63 -12.54 -39.15
CA ALA A 174 -27.40 -12.74 -39.90
C ALA A 174 -27.27 -14.18 -40.42
N PRO A 175 -26.45 -14.42 -41.48
CA PRO A 175 -26.22 -15.80 -41.98
C PRO A 175 -25.57 -16.69 -40.88
N PRO A 176 -25.77 -18.04 -40.91
CA PRO A 176 -25.19 -18.95 -39.93
C PRO A 176 -23.67 -18.93 -39.86
N ASP A 177 -22.99 -18.56 -40.92
CA ASP A 177 -21.54 -18.41 -41.05
C ASP A 177 -21.01 -17.02 -40.69
N CYS A 178 -21.85 -16.17 -40.11
CA CYS A 178 -21.50 -14.80 -39.77
C CYS A 178 -20.27 -14.70 -38.87
N ARG A 179 -19.53 -13.59 -39.01
CA ARG A 179 -18.48 -13.21 -38.06
C ARG A 179 -19.07 -12.32 -37.00
N VAL A 180 -18.61 -12.47 -35.80
CA VAL A 180 -19.02 -11.70 -34.60
C VAL A 180 -17.84 -10.96 -34.00
N HIS A 181 -18.11 -9.92 -33.25
CA HIS A 181 -17.06 -9.25 -32.44
C HIS A 181 -16.47 -10.23 -31.44
N PRO A 182 -15.15 -10.50 -31.44
CA PRO A 182 -14.49 -11.35 -30.43
C PRO A 182 -14.31 -10.58 -29.12
N THR A 183 -15.41 -10.29 -28.43
CA THR A 183 -15.37 -9.49 -27.19
C THR A 183 -14.47 -10.05 -26.10
N PRO A 184 -14.28 -11.39 -25.93
CA PRO A 184 -13.27 -11.90 -25.00
C PRO A 184 -11.86 -11.43 -25.32
N LEU A 185 -11.53 -11.26 -26.61
CA LEU A 185 -10.22 -10.74 -27.03
C LEU A 185 -10.05 -9.25 -26.70
N TYR A 186 -11.12 -8.46 -26.84
CA TYR A 186 -11.10 -7.05 -26.44
C TYR A 186 -10.94 -6.91 -24.92
N GLU A 187 -11.64 -7.73 -24.16
CA GLU A 187 -11.54 -7.77 -22.70
C GLU A 187 -10.16 -8.27 -22.21
N PHE A 188 -9.54 -9.21 -22.95
CA PHE A 188 -8.16 -9.63 -22.71
C PHE A 188 -7.18 -8.47 -22.83
N PHE A 189 -7.20 -7.75 -23.95
CA PHE A 189 -6.30 -6.60 -24.15
C PHE A 189 -6.56 -5.48 -23.14
N ALA A 190 -7.83 -5.18 -22.85
CA ALA A 190 -8.17 -4.22 -21.79
C ALA A 190 -7.61 -4.66 -20.43
N GLY A 191 -7.77 -5.93 -20.06
CA GLY A 191 -7.25 -6.50 -18.83
C GLY A 191 -5.73 -6.44 -18.73
N VAL A 192 -5.01 -6.72 -19.83
CA VAL A 192 -3.54 -6.59 -19.92
C VAL A 192 -3.10 -5.13 -19.74
N LEU A 193 -3.79 -4.18 -20.38
CA LEU A 193 -3.49 -2.74 -20.22
C LEU A 193 -3.74 -2.26 -18.80
N ILE A 194 -4.86 -2.69 -18.19
CA ILE A 194 -5.18 -2.40 -16.78
C ILE A 194 -4.11 -3.01 -15.87
N TYR A 195 -3.75 -4.27 -16.07
CA TYR A 195 -2.67 -4.93 -15.32
C TYR A 195 -1.36 -4.13 -15.41
N TRP A 196 -0.94 -3.77 -16.62
CA TRP A 196 0.28 -3.00 -16.84
C TRP A 196 0.24 -1.63 -16.13
N TYR A 197 -0.89 -0.92 -16.19
CA TYR A 197 -1.08 0.35 -15.49
C TYR A 197 -1.00 0.17 -13.98
N ILE A 198 -1.77 -0.75 -13.42
CA ILE A 198 -1.82 -1.04 -11.96
C ILE A 198 -0.44 -1.51 -11.46
N TRP A 199 0.24 -2.36 -12.21
CA TRP A 199 1.59 -2.82 -11.91
C TRP A 199 2.58 -1.67 -11.83
N ARG A 200 2.57 -0.76 -12.82
CA ARG A 200 3.43 0.44 -12.81
C ARG A 200 3.09 1.38 -11.66
N ARG A 201 1.80 1.58 -11.37
CA ARG A 201 1.34 2.38 -10.23
C ARG A 201 1.82 1.77 -8.92
N GLY A 202 1.66 0.46 -8.74
CA GLY A 202 2.15 -0.28 -7.60
C GLY A 202 3.67 -0.18 -7.41
N THR A 203 4.45 -0.25 -8.49
CA THR A 203 5.91 -0.08 -8.45
C THR A 203 6.30 1.33 -8.01
N ARG A 204 5.70 2.36 -8.60
CA ARG A 204 5.95 3.76 -8.24
C ARG A 204 5.52 4.08 -6.80
N SER A 205 4.50 3.39 -6.28
CA SER A 205 4.00 3.63 -4.91
C SER A 205 4.97 3.17 -3.81
N ILE A 206 6.07 2.51 -4.15
CA ILE A 206 7.13 2.17 -3.21
C ILE A 206 7.99 3.40 -2.91
N GLN A 207 8.31 4.18 -3.94
CA GLN A 207 9.06 5.43 -3.79
C GLN A 207 8.15 6.59 -3.40
N HIS A 208 6.91 6.62 -3.91
CA HIS A 208 5.90 7.63 -3.63
C HIS A 208 4.66 6.96 -3.03
N PRO A 209 4.60 6.80 -1.69
CA PRO A 209 3.53 6.09 -1.02
C PRO A 209 2.14 6.64 -1.37
N LEU A 210 1.24 5.75 -1.73
CA LEU A 210 -0.16 6.05 -1.99
C LEU A 210 -1.02 5.67 -0.78
N ALA A 211 -2.10 6.42 -0.58
CA ALA A 211 -3.08 6.05 0.43
C ALA A 211 -3.62 4.64 0.16
N PRO A 212 -3.73 3.77 1.19
CA PRO A 212 -4.35 2.46 1.03
C PRO A 212 -5.76 2.58 0.45
N GLY A 213 -6.05 1.80 -0.60
CA GLY A 213 -7.30 1.84 -1.35
C GLY A 213 -7.24 2.64 -2.66
N VAL A 214 -6.19 3.42 -2.91
CA VAL A 214 -6.07 4.19 -4.17
C VAL A 214 -5.87 3.28 -5.37
N ILE A 215 -4.99 2.29 -5.28
CA ILE A 215 -4.72 1.35 -6.39
C ILE A 215 -5.98 0.53 -6.70
N THR A 216 -6.70 0.08 -5.67
CA THR A 216 -7.98 -0.62 -5.83
C THR A 216 -9.03 0.28 -6.47
N GLY A 217 -9.13 1.53 -6.02
CA GLY A 217 -10.07 2.49 -6.60
C GLY A 217 -9.79 2.75 -8.08
N GLU A 218 -8.52 2.95 -8.47
CA GLU A 218 -8.11 3.09 -9.87
C GLU A 218 -8.44 1.83 -10.69
N PHE A 219 -8.16 0.64 -10.13
CA PHE A 219 -8.50 -0.64 -10.76
C PHE A 219 -9.99 -0.77 -11.01
N LEU A 220 -10.84 -0.51 -10.00
CA LEU A 220 -12.29 -0.63 -10.13
C LEU A 220 -12.86 0.32 -11.18
N VAL A 221 -12.37 1.57 -11.25
CA VAL A 221 -12.79 2.53 -12.27
C VAL A 221 -12.42 2.05 -13.67
N LEU A 222 -11.18 1.65 -13.89
CA LEU A 222 -10.69 1.20 -15.20
C LEU A 222 -11.37 -0.10 -15.64
N PHE A 223 -11.50 -1.05 -14.72
CA PHE A 223 -12.17 -2.33 -14.97
C PHE A 223 -13.65 -2.13 -15.30
N GLY A 224 -14.37 -1.35 -14.48
CA GLY A 224 -15.77 -1.04 -14.71
C GLY A 224 -15.98 -0.31 -16.02
N LEU A 225 -15.12 0.66 -16.37
CA LEU A 225 -15.19 1.40 -17.63
C LEU A 225 -15.00 0.47 -18.83
N SER A 226 -13.97 -0.39 -18.80
CA SER A 226 -13.73 -1.34 -19.91
C SER A 226 -14.91 -2.28 -20.10
N ARG A 227 -15.47 -2.80 -19.00
CA ARG A 227 -16.63 -3.69 -19.03
C ARG A 227 -17.88 -2.98 -19.55
N PHE A 228 -18.13 -1.75 -19.10
CA PHE A 228 -19.25 -0.93 -19.56
C PHE A 228 -19.19 -0.68 -21.08
N LEU A 229 -18.01 -0.34 -21.61
CA LEU A 229 -17.83 -0.05 -23.04
C LEU A 229 -17.99 -1.31 -23.91
N VAL A 230 -17.38 -2.44 -23.50
CA VAL A 230 -17.49 -3.69 -24.28
C VAL A 230 -18.94 -4.18 -24.35
N GLU A 231 -19.73 -3.93 -23.31
CA GLU A 231 -21.10 -4.40 -23.25
C GLU A 231 -22.03 -3.79 -24.33
N PHE A 232 -21.71 -2.62 -24.89
CA PHE A 232 -22.47 -2.04 -26.00
C PHE A 232 -22.46 -2.90 -27.28
N ILE A 233 -21.42 -3.68 -27.48
CA ILE A 233 -21.27 -4.57 -28.62
C ILE A 233 -21.61 -6.03 -28.32
N ARG A 234 -21.91 -6.36 -27.03
CA ARG A 234 -22.38 -7.68 -26.64
C ARG A 234 -23.85 -7.91 -26.96
N ILE A 235 -24.26 -9.16 -26.88
CA ILE A 235 -25.62 -9.60 -27.22
C ILE A 235 -26.56 -9.72 -26.01
N ASN A 236 -26.12 -9.19 -24.82
CA ASN A 236 -26.93 -9.26 -23.62
C ASN A 236 -28.20 -8.40 -23.72
N PRO A 237 -29.37 -8.91 -23.26
CA PRO A 237 -30.60 -8.18 -23.31
C PRO A 237 -30.60 -7.00 -22.34
N PRO A 238 -31.24 -5.87 -22.70
CA PRO A 238 -31.45 -4.75 -21.78
C PRO A 238 -32.44 -5.14 -20.69
N VAL A 239 -32.20 -4.73 -19.45
CA VAL A 239 -33.04 -5.04 -18.28
C VAL A 239 -33.63 -3.78 -17.66
N LEU A 240 -32.82 -2.74 -17.44
CA LEU A 240 -33.25 -1.50 -16.81
C LEU A 240 -32.68 -0.29 -17.54
N TRP A 241 -33.50 0.70 -17.85
CA TRP A 241 -33.13 1.93 -18.60
C TRP A 241 -32.38 1.68 -19.92
N GLY A 242 -32.68 0.58 -20.60
CA GLY A 242 -31.98 0.19 -21.82
C GLY A 242 -30.56 -0.38 -21.61
N MET A 243 -30.15 -0.58 -20.34
CA MET A 243 -28.85 -1.17 -19.97
C MET A 243 -28.99 -2.64 -19.61
N SER A 244 -27.98 -3.43 -19.92
CA SER A 244 -27.86 -4.82 -19.46
C SER A 244 -27.48 -4.89 -17.98
N ASN A 245 -27.72 -6.05 -17.35
CA ASN A 245 -27.26 -6.31 -15.96
C ASN A 245 -25.75 -6.09 -15.81
N ALA A 246 -24.96 -6.43 -16.83
CA ALA A 246 -23.52 -6.24 -16.82
C ALA A 246 -23.12 -4.76 -16.90
N GLN A 247 -23.86 -3.92 -17.64
CA GLN A 247 -23.65 -2.47 -17.65
C GLN A 247 -23.99 -1.83 -16.31
N LEU A 248 -25.08 -2.26 -15.67
CA LEU A 248 -25.45 -1.78 -14.33
C LEU A 248 -24.38 -2.16 -13.29
N ALA A 249 -23.91 -3.41 -13.31
CA ALA A 249 -22.82 -3.87 -12.43
C ALA A 249 -21.52 -3.10 -12.70
N ALA A 250 -21.19 -2.83 -13.95
CA ALA A 250 -20.01 -2.06 -14.32
C ALA A 250 -20.12 -0.60 -13.82
N LEU A 251 -21.28 0.03 -13.93
CA LEU A 251 -21.52 1.37 -13.42
C LEU A 251 -21.37 1.42 -11.89
N LEU A 252 -21.95 0.45 -11.18
CA LEU A 252 -21.77 0.33 -9.73
C LEU A 252 -20.30 0.14 -9.34
N THR A 253 -19.54 -0.62 -10.13
CA THR A 253 -18.10 -0.82 -9.92
C THR A 253 -17.33 0.49 -10.10
N ILE A 254 -17.67 1.30 -11.13
CA ILE A 254 -17.08 2.63 -11.33
C ILE A 254 -17.38 3.54 -10.14
N VAL A 255 -18.65 3.60 -9.71
CA VAL A 255 -19.07 4.43 -8.58
C VAL A 255 -18.33 4.00 -7.30
N ALA A 256 -18.26 2.69 -7.02
CA ALA A 256 -17.52 2.17 -5.87
C ALA A 256 -16.03 2.56 -5.93
N GLY A 257 -15.40 2.48 -7.11
CA GLY A 257 -14.02 2.90 -7.31
C GLY A 257 -13.81 4.39 -7.05
N VAL A 258 -14.69 5.25 -7.58
CA VAL A 258 -14.64 6.70 -7.35
C VAL A 258 -14.84 7.05 -5.88
N VAL A 259 -15.83 6.44 -5.21
CA VAL A 259 -16.08 6.63 -3.78
C VAL A 259 -14.85 6.20 -2.97
N LEU A 260 -14.26 5.05 -3.29
CA LEU A 260 -13.05 4.57 -2.62
C LEU A 260 -11.87 5.52 -2.82
N LEU A 261 -11.66 6.06 -4.03
CA LEU A 261 -10.62 7.05 -4.33
C LEU A 261 -10.82 8.33 -3.50
N ILE A 262 -12.05 8.85 -3.43
CA ILE A 262 -12.36 10.05 -2.64
C ILE A 262 -12.11 9.76 -1.15
N PHE A 263 -12.59 8.62 -0.65
CA PHE A 263 -12.42 8.22 0.74
C PHE A 263 -10.94 8.04 1.10
N ALA A 264 -10.19 7.28 0.30
CA ALA A 264 -8.76 7.02 0.51
C ALA A 264 -7.96 8.33 0.52
N ARG A 265 -8.18 9.20 -0.49
CA ARG A 265 -7.50 10.50 -0.57
C ARG A 265 -7.87 11.44 0.58
N ARG A 266 -9.15 11.48 0.99
CA ARG A 266 -9.58 12.32 2.13
C ARG A 266 -9.02 11.81 3.45
N ARG A 267 -9.00 10.50 3.67
CA ARG A 267 -8.46 9.89 4.88
C ARG A 267 -6.95 10.11 4.97
N PHE A 268 -6.22 9.89 3.89
CA PHE A 268 -4.79 10.15 3.81
C PHE A 268 -4.46 11.63 4.04
N ARG A 269 -5.23 12.54 3.41
CA ARG A 269 -5.06 13.99 3.59
C ARG A 269 -5.31 14.47 5.03
N LYS A 270 -6.17 13.76 5.80
CA LYS A 270 -6.42 14.08 7.22
C LYS A 270 -5.36 13.50 8.16
N VAL A 271 -4.71 12.40 7.78
CA VAL A 271 -3.74 11.68 8.62
C VAL A 271 -2.34 12.25 8.49
N ASP A 272 -2.03 13.05 7.44
CA ASP A 272 -0.65 13.31 7.08
C ASP A 272 -0.29 14.77 6.73
N PRO A 273 -0.32 15.70 7.72
CA PRO A 273 0.36 16.98 7.55
C PRO A 273 1.89 16.82 7.40
N VAL A 274 2.50 15.77 7.97
CA VAL A 274 3.94 15.49 7.89
C VAL A 274 4.35 15.06 6.50
N HIS A 275 3.59 14.18 5.82
CA HIS A 275 3.90 13.79 4.44
C HIS A 275 3.86 14.98 3.47
N LYS A 276 2.99 15.96 3.68
CA LYS A 276 2.99 17.19 2.87
C LYS A 276 4.26 18.02 3.08
N VAL A 277 4.76 18.08 4.31
CA VAL A 277 6.01 18.79 4.62
C VAL A 277 7.19 18.00 4.06
N LEU A 278 7.17 16.66 4.16
CA LEU A 278 8.20 15.77 3.61
C LEU A 278 8.20 15.78 2.08
N ASP A 279 7.04 15.74 1.42
CA ASP A 279 6.94 15.90 -0.04
C ASP A 279 7.48 17.25 -0.48
N HIS A 280 7.26 18.30 0.30
CA HIS A 280 7.78 19.63 0.01
C HIS A 280 9.31 19.69 0.19
N VAL A 281 9.86 19.02 1.21
CA VAL A 281 11.31 18.91 1.42
C VAL A 281 11.97 18.07 0.33
N VAL A 282 11.37 16.95 -0.07
CA VAL A 282 11.87 16.05 -1.13
C VAL A 282 11.76 16.72 -2.52
N GLN A 283 10.70 17.51 -2.79
CA GLN A 283 10.54 18.21 -4.08
C GLN A 283 11.44 19.44 -4.24
N HIS A 284 11.95 20.02 -3.15
CA HIS A 284 12.79 21.23 -3.16
C HIS A 284 14.21 20.97 -2.65
N GLY A 285 14.50 19.77 -2.15
CA GLY A 285 15.85 19.29 -1.89
C GLY A 285 16.46 18.73 -3.18
N ASN A 286 17.53 19.35 -3.69
CA ASN A 286 18.25 18.89 -4.86
C ASN A 286 18.64 17.42 -4.76
N GLN A 287 18.39 16.71 -5.87
CA GLN A 287 19.01 15.45 -6.32
C GLN A 287 19.34 14.39 -5.26
N GLU A 288 18.82 13.17 -5.50
CA GLU A 288 19.27 11.92 -4.87
C GLU A 288 20.79 11.76 -4.94
N THR A 289 21.52 12.44 -4.08
CA THR A 289 22.85 12.02 -3.70
C THR A 289 22.66 11.03 -2.56
N LYS A 290 22.97 9.75 -2.81
CA LYS A 290 23.22 8.81 -1.72
C LYS A 290 24.24 9.49 -0.82
N PRO A 291 23.92 9.84 0.43
CA PRO A 291 24.84 10.60 1.25
C PRO A 291 26.12 9.78 1.42
N GLU A 292 27.27 10.37 1.21
CA GLU A 292 28.57 9.74 1.46
C GLU A 292 28.75 9.31 2.94
N TYR A 293 27.78 9.65 3.79
CA TYR A 293 27.75 9.39 5.22
C TYR A 293 27.33 7.97 5.62
N HIS A 294 26.87 7.14 4.70
CA HIS A 294 26.51 5.76 4.99
C HIS A 294 27.71 4.81 4.91
N ARG A 295 28.82 5.17 5.50
CA ARG A 295 29.90 4.21 5.70
C ARG A 295 29.52 3.24 6.80
N ALA A 296 29.66 1.94 6.52
CA ALA A 296 29.51 0.92 7.54
C ALA A 296 30.52 1.18 8.68
N THR A 297 30.04 1.11 9.89
CA THR A 297 30.85 1.15 11.11
C THR A 297 30.75 -0.17 11.84
N PRO A 298 31.67 -0.49 12.77
CA PRO A 298 31.51 -1.68 13.61
C PRO A 298 30.18 -1.70 14.38
N GLU A 299 29.68 -0.53 14.76
CA GLU A 299 28.41 -0.37 15.48
C GLU A 299 27.19 -0.44 14.53
N CYS A 300 27.32 0.04 13.29
CA CYS A 300 26.27 0.04 12.29
C CYS A 300 26.80 -0.58 10.98
N PRO A 301 26.89 -1.92 10.91
CA PRO A 301 27.46 -2.61 9.73
C PRO A 301 26.55 -2.55 8.49
N HIS A 302 25.28 -2.18 8.64
CA HIS A 302 24.25 -2.15 7.58
C HIS A 302 23.57 -0.78 7.50
N PRO A 303 24.30 0.32 7.18
CA PRO A 303 23.72 1.66 7.12
C PRO A 303 22.66 1.81 6.01
N GLU A 304 22.71 0.96 4.96
CA GLU A 304 21.72 0.92 3.88
C GLU A 304 20.30 0.54 4.32
N ARG A 305 20.13 0.07 5.56
CA ARG A 305 18.82 -0.23 6.14
C ARG A 305 18.11 1.00 6.71
N TRP A 306 18.83 2.11 6.85
CA TRP A 306 18.34 3.36 7.39
C TRP A 306 17.93 4.30 6.27
N ARG A 307 16.91 5.11 6.52
CA ARG A 307 16.37 6.05 5.54
C ARG A 307 16.76 7.47 5.92
N MET A 308 17.04 8.31 4.93
CA MET A 308 17.30 9.73 5.11
C MET A 308 16.50 10.55 4.09
N PHE A 309 16.06 11.75 4.50
CA PHE A 309 15.42 12.70 3.59
C PHE A 309 16.44 13.52 2.80
N ASP A 310 17.53 13.87 3.46
CA ASP A 310 18.63 14.65 2.91
C ASP A 310 19.92 14.35 3.68
N THR A 311 21.00 15.06 3.37
CA THR A 311 22.33 14.87 3.99
C THR A 311 22.48 15.52 5.37
N MET A 312 21.54 16.38 5.77
CA MET A 312 21.64 17.19 6.99
C MET A 312 20.65 16.78 8.08
N THR A 313 19.48 16.27 7.67
CA THR A 313 18.43 15.82 8.61
C THR A 313 18.81 14.49 9.24
N ALA A 314 18.36 14.24 10.46
CA ALA A 314 18.51 12.93 11.11
C ALA A 314 17.83 11.81 10.33
N GLU A 315 18.27 10.58 10.56
CA GLU A 315 17.67 9.38 9.95
C GLU A 315 16.18 9.30 10.29
N VAL A 316 15.38 8.83 9.35
CA VAL A 316 13.91 8.73 9.51
C VAL A 316 13.57 7.89 10.75
N GLU A 317 14.31 6.82 11.00
CA GLU A 317 14.14 5.96 12.17
C GLU A 317 14.46 6.69 13.48
N VAL A 318 15.42 7.63 13.47
CA VAL A 318 15.70 8.52 14.61
C VAL A 318 14.56 9.51 14.81
N LEU A 319 14.02 10.07 13.74
CA LEU A 319 12.86 10.97 13.80
C LEU A 319 11.62 10.25 14.33
N ASP A 320 11.35 9.02 13.86
CA ASP A 320 10.28 8.17 14.39
C ASP A 320 10.48 7.82 15.87
N PHE A 321 11.74 7.55 16.26
CA PHE A 321 12.11 7.34 17.66
C PHE A 321 11.83 8.59 18.51
N LEU A 322 12.23 9.79 18.06
CA LEU A 322 11.97 11.05 18.78
C LEU A 322 10.47 11.26 19.00
N LYS A 323 9.65 11.03 17.98
CA LYS A 323 8.18 11.09 18.09
C LYS A 323 7.63 10.09 19.11
N CYS A 324 8.07 8.82 19.04
CA CYS A 324 7.68 7.80 20.01
C CYS A 324 8.12 8.15 21.43
N LEU A 325 9.33 8.68 21.59
CA LEU A 325 9.85 9.14 22.87
C LEU A 325 8.95 10.22 23.48
N MET A 326 8.58 11.24 22.71
CA MET A 326 7.66 12.28 23.17
C MET A 326 6.31 11.70 23.61
N THR A 327 5.78 10.74 22.85
CA THR A 327 4.50 10.09 23.18
C THR A 327 4.58 9.27 24.49
N THR A 328 5.72 8.64 24.74
CA THR A 328 5.94 7.75 25.90
C THR A 328 6.29 8.52 27.16
N VAL A 329 7.24 9.46 27.07
CA VAL A 329 7.76 10.26 28.21
C VAL A 329 6.74 11.33 28.61
N LYS A 330 5.94 11.82 27.66
CA LYS A 330 4.95 12.90 27.87
C LYS A 330 5.57 14.15 28.50
N PRO A 331 6.64 14.71 27.93
CA PRO A 331 7.33 15.84 28.50
C PRO A 331 6.44 17.09 28.50
N ASN A 332 6.57 17.91 29.56
CA ASN A 332 5.98 19.25 29.60
C ASN A 332 6.80 20.23 28.78
N LEU A 333 8.14 20.10 28.85
CA LEU A 333 9.07 20.99 28.16
C LEU A 333 10.20 20.22 27.49
N VAL A 334 10.31 20.42 26.19
CA VAL A 334 11.41 19.95 25.35
C VAL A 334 12.21 21.17 24.89
N VAL A 335 13.53 21.07 24.92
CA VAL A 335 14.43 22.05 24.30
C VAL A 335 15.17 21.37 23.16
N GLU A 336 15.15 21.96 21.99
CA GLU A 336 15.91 21.53 20.83
C GLU A 336 16.90 22.61 20.43
N THR A 337 18.14 22.22 20.16
CA THR A 337 19.17 23.12 19.62
C THR A 337 19.49 22.74 18.18
N GLY A 338 19.51 23.73 17.27
CA GLY A 338 19.72 23.48 15.86
C GLY A 338 18.44 23.02 15.13
N THR A 339 17.50 23.94 14.95
CA THR A 339 16.22 23.65 14.28
C THR A 339 16.41 23.28 12.80
N PHE A 340 17.38 23.91 12.14
CA PHE A 340 17.58 23.79 10.69
C PHE A 340 16.26 23.92 9.92
N LEU A 341 15.82 22.91 9.20
CA LEU A 341 14.56 22.92 8.44
C LEU A 341 13.35 22.39 9.24
N ALA A 342 13.44 22.32 10.57
CA ALA A 342 12.39 21.93 11.52
C ALA A 342 11.82 20.52 11.34
N VAL A 343 12.54 19.59 10.75
CA VAL A 343 12.04 18.23 10.54
C VAL A 343 11.92 17.48 11.86
N SER A 344 12.97 17.42 12.66
CA SER A 344 12.99 16.82 14.02
C SER A 344 11.97 17.52 14.94
N THR A 345 11.91 18.85 14.89
CA THR A 345 10.93 19.65 15.64
C THR A 345 9.49 19.21 15.36
N ILE A 346 9.15 19.04 14.08
CA ILE A 346 7.80 18.64 13.65
C ILE A 346 7.48 17.21 14.12
N TYR A 347 8.41 16.27 14.00
CA TYR A 347 8.23 14.90 14.50
C TYR A 347 7.99 14.86 16.02
N MET A 348 8.81 15.58 16.79
CA MET A 348 8.61 15.70 18.24
C MET A 348 7.27 16.36 18.58
N ALA A 349 6.90 17.44 17.89
CA ALA A 349 5.63 18.13 18.10
C ALA A 349 4.42 17.28 17.78
N GLU A 350 4.51 16.33 16.84
CA GLU A 350 3.46 15.35 16.60
C GLU A 350 3.27 14.40 17.79
N GLY A 351 4.35 13.97 18.44
CA GLY A 351 4.28 13.20 19.68
C GLY A 351 3.56 13.98 20.78
N LEU A 352 3.90 15.25 20.96
CA LEU A 352 3.22 16.13 21.93
C LEU A 352 1.74 16.35 21.58
N LYS A 353 1.42 16.48 20.29
CA LYS A 353 0.02 16.57 19.85
C LYS A 353 -0.79 15.33 20.19
N GLN A 354 -0.20 14.13 20.08
CA GLN A 354 -0.87 12.90 20.50
C GLN A 354 -1.14 12.87 22.01
N ASN A 355 -0.26 13.46 22.80
CA ASN A 355 -0.45 13.60 24.26
C ASN A 355 -1.47 14.71 24.62
N GLY A 356 -1.72 15.64 23.71
CA GLY A 356 -2.57 16.82 23.97
C GLY A 356 -1.88 17.92 24.79
N SER A 357 -0.63 17.75 25.23
CA SER A 357 0.14 18.63 26.10
C SER A 357 1.63 18.64 25.76
N GLY A 358 2.36 19.56 26.37
CA GLY A 358 3.79 19.74 26.19
C GLY A 358 4.15 20.85 25.19
N LYS A 359 5.39 21.36 25.28
CA LYS A 359 5.90 22.44 24.43
C LYS A 359 7.36 22.16 24.05
N ILE A 360 7.72 22.53 22.83
CA ILE A 360 9.12 22.54 22.35
C ILE A 360 9.55 23.99 22.24
N ILE A 361 10.71 24.32 22.83
CA ILE A 361 11.48 25.52 22.52
C ILE A 361 12.60 25.07 21.60
N THR A 362 12.67 25.68 20.41
CA THR A 362 13.72 25.37 19.42
C THR A 362 14.33 26.66 18.88
N CYS A 363 15.63 26.67 18.59
CA CYS A 363 16.36 27.83 18.18
C CYS A 363 17.21 27.60 16.93
N GLU A 364 17.22 28.62 16.07
CA GLU A 364 18.01 28.70 14.84
C GLU A 364 18.57 30.11 14.68
N PRO A 365 19.90 30.29 14.75
CA PRO A 365 20.49 31.64 14.66
C PRO A 365 20.54 32.21 13.25
N ASP A 366 20.55 31.35 12.21
CA ASP A 366 20.58 31.83 10.82
C ASP A 366 19.19 32.32 10.40
N LYS A 367 19.10 33.60 10.02
CA LYS A 367 17.84 34.27 9.67
C LYS A 367 17.17 33.68 8.41
N GLU A 368 17.94 33.21 7.43
CA GLU A 368 17.39 32.65 6.20
C GLU A 368 16.87 31.25 6.46
N VAL A 369 17.61 30.44 7.20
CA VAL A 369 17.20 29.12 7.63
C VAL A 369 15.98 29.22 8.55
N PHE A 370 16.00 30.17 9.49
CA PHE A 370 14.85 30.44 10.37
C PHE A 370 13.58 30.75 9.58
N ALA A 371 13.65 31.64 8.56
CA ALA A 371 12.48 31.96 7.75
C ALA A 371 11.90 30.74 7.07
N LYS A 372 12.75 29.87 6.45
CA LYS A 372 12.33 28.62 5.79
C LYS A 372 11.71 27.62 6.77
N ALA A 373 12.31 27.47 7.95
CA ALA A 373 11.79 26.60 8.99
C ALA A 373 10.45 27.09 9.55
N LYS A 374 10.30 28.40 9.72
CA LYS A 374 9.06 29.04 10.20
C LYS A 374 7.89 28.73 9.27
N ASP A 375 8.07 28.86 7.95
CA ASP A 375 7.03 28.53 6.98
C ASP A 375 6.59 27.07 7.09
N LYS A 376 7.54 26.14 7.30
CA LYS A 376 7.24 24.72 7.50
C LYS A 376 6.49 24.45 8.80
N ILE A 377 6.90 25.08 9.90
CA ILE A 377 6.20 24.98 11.19
C ILE A 377 4.76 25.48 11.07
N GLU A 378 4.55 26.58 10.38
CA GLU A 378 3.21 27.15 10.14
C GLU A 378 2.36 26.21 9.28
N ALA A 379 2.94 25.68 8.20
CA ALA A 379 2.26 24.72 7.32
C ALA A 379 1.91 23.39 8.00
N SER A 380 2.67 22.96 9.02
CA SER A 380 2.43 21.71 9.76
C SER A 380 1.16 21.76 10.64
N GLY A 381 0.67 22.94 10.98
CA GLY A 381 -0.44 23.12 11.94
C GLY A 381 -0.07 22.76 13.39
N LEU A 382 1.24 22.65 13.71
CA LEU A 382 1.76 22.28 15.03
C LEU A 382 2.30 23.48 15.83
N LYS A 383 2.18 24.70 15.31
CA LYS A 383 2.69 25.94 15.89
C LYS A 383 2.35 26.09 17.38
N LYS A 384 1.19 25.62 17.81
CA LYS A 384 0.77 25.73 19.24
C LYS A 384 1.68 24.95 20.20
N PHE A 385 2.40 23.92 19.73
CA PHE A 385 3.32 23.14 20.50
C PHE A 385 4.77 23.61 20.40
N ILE A 386 5.07 24.57 19.50
CA ILE A 386 6.43 25.01 19.15
C ILE A 386 6.60 26.47 19.46
N ASP A 387 7.63 26.79 20.22
CA ASP A 387 8.17 28.13 20.47
C ASP A 387 9.49 28.22 19.69
N PHE A 388 9.43 28.82 18.50
CA PHE A 388 10.55 28.89 17.59
C PHE A 388 11.24 30.24 17.66
N ARG A 389 12.55 30.24 17.96
CA ARG A 389 13.31 31.44 18.25
C ARG A 389 14.49 31.62 17.30
N CYS A 390 14.67 32.86 16.84
CA CYS A 390 15.81 33.27 16.00
C CYS A 390 16.96 33.76 16.89
N GLU A 391 17.62 32.85 17.57
CA GLU A 391 18.69 33.15 18.52
C GLU A 391 19.64 31.94 18.65
N SER A 392 20.83 32.17 19.21
CA SER A 392 21.78 31.11 19.54
C SER A 392 21.25 30.23 20.69
N SER A 393 21.52 28.93 20.62
CA SER A 393 21.17 27.98 21.69
C SER A 393 21.75 28.38 23.04
N LEU A 394 22.97 28.90 23.08
CA LEU A 394 23.64 29.35 24.30
C LEU A 394 23.09 30.69 24.87
N GLU A 395 22.34 31.45 24.07
CA GLU A 395 21.63 32.64 24.51
C GLU A 395 20.18 32.35 24.90
N THR A 396 19.65 31.19 24.49
CA THR A 396 18.29 30.81 24.73
C THR A 396 18.02 30.63 26.24
N ARG A 397 17.09 31.43 26.74
CA ARG A 397 16.63 31.31 28.13
C ARG A 397 15.34 30.55 28.21
N VAL A 398 15.30 29.60 29.11
CA VAL A 398 14.15 28.72 29.33
C VAL A 398 13.55 29.02 30.71
N SER A 399 12.24 29.22 30.76
CA SER A 399 11.51 29.34 32.02
C SER A 399 10.91 27.96 32.36
N GLY A 400 11.30 27.38 33.50
CA GLY A 400 10.84 26.08 33.94
C GLY A 400 11.91 24.99 33.82
N THR A 401 11.53 23.76 34.11
CA THR A 401 12.42 22.58 34.11
C THR A 401 12.27 21.82 32.82
N ILE A 402 13.39 21.38 32.26
CA ILE A 402 13.48 20.68 30.95
C ILE A 402 13.36 19.18 31.20
N ASP A 403 12.40 18.53 30.57
CA ASP A 403 12.21 17.08 30.63
C ASP A 403 13.07 16.35 29.59
N VAL A 404 13.21 16.96 28.38
CA VAL A 404 14.01 16.43 27.29
C VAL A 404 14.80 17.55 26.62
N LEU A 405 16.11 17.37 26.51
CA LEU A 405 17.00 18.21 25.73
C LEU A 405 17.45 17.42 24.48
N PHE A 406 17.22 17.94 23.30
CA PHE A 406 17.72 17.39 22.05
C PHE A 406 18.72 18.33 21.40
N CYS A 407 19.99 17.91 21.37
CA CYS A 407 21.09 18.69 20.78
C CYS A 407 21.39 18.17 19.37
N ASP A 408 21.06 18.99 18.36
CA ASP A 408 21.31 18.72 16.94
C ASP A 408 21.90 19.92 16.21
N SER A 409 22.60 20.81 16.94
CA SER A 409 23.34 21.97 16.44
C SER A 409 24.71 21.54 15.87
N LEU A 410 25.64 22.49 15.74
CA LEU A 410 27.02 22.19 15.35
C LEU A 410 27.68 21.24 16.38
N PRO A 411 28.46 20.24 15.94
CA PRO A 411 29.05 19.22 16.83
C PRO A 411 29.85 19.79 18.00
N GLU A 412 30.53 20.93 17.79
CA GLU A 412 31.36 21.60 18.79
C GLU A 412 30.54 22.31 19.87
N LEU A 413 29.30 22.65 19.58
CA LEU A 413 28.40 23.34 20.50
C LEU A 413 27.64 22.40 21.44
N ARG A 414 27.49 21.13 21.09
CA ARG A 414 26.60 20.19 21.82
C ARG A 414 27.03 19.97 23.26
N GLU A 415 28.31 19.85 23.54
CA GLU A 415 28.77 19.78 24.94
C GLU A 415 28.55 21.08 25.72
N PRO A 416 28.94 22.28 25.20
CA PRO A 416 28.55 23.55 25.80
C PRO A 416 27.05 23.72 26.04
N GLU A 417 26.21 23.29 25.09
CA GLU A 417 24.76 23.33 25.22
C GLU A 417 24.23 22.44 26.34
N VAL A 418 24.73 21.19 26.43
CA VAL A 418 24.37 20.30 27.53
C VAL A 418 24.78 20.95 28.89
N ARG A 419 25.98 21.49 29.01
CA ARG A 419 26.43 22.16 30.23
C ARG A 419 25.59 23.39 30.55
N HIS A 420 25.18 24.16 29.55
CA HIS A 420 24.33 25.35 29.68
C HIS A 420 22.95 25.01 30.25
N PHE A 421 22.31 23.96 29.72
CA PHE A 421 20.96 23.56 30.12
C PHE A 421 20.93 22.59 31.30
N LEU A 422 22.03 21.92 31.64
CA LEU A 422 22.10 20.88 32.69
C LEU A 422 21.50 21.32 34.05
N PRO A 423 21.71 22.57 34.52
CA PRO A 423 21.08 23.00 35.78
C PRO A 423 19.54 22.99 35.73
N GLN A 424 18.97 23.20 34.57
CA GLN A 424 17.52 23.31 34.36
C GLN A 424 16.87 21.98 33.95
N ILE A 425 17.66 20.93 33.65
CA ILE A 425 17.14 19.61 33.32
C ILE A 425 16.59 18.97 34.58
N ASN A 426 15.37 18.41 34.51
CA ASN A 426 14.73 17.67 35.60
C ASN A 426 15.65 16.53 36.10
N PRO A 427 15.57 16.16 37.39
CA PRO A 427 16.10 14.87 37.84
C PRO A 427 15.54 13.75 36.96
N ASN A 428 16.43 12.87 36.46
CA ASN A 428 16.08 11.84 35.48
C ASN A 428 15.64 12.36 34.10
N GLY A 429 15.76 13.67 33.80
CA GLY A 429 15.51 14.22 32.51
C GLY A 429 16.46 13.66 31.43
N LEU A 430 15.98 13.58 30.20
CA LEU A 430 16.71 12.95 29.09
C LEU A 430 17.49 14.00 28.29
N ILE A 431 18.67 13.63 27.87
CA ILE A 431 19.52 14.40 26.97
C ILE A 431 19.82 13.53 25.75
N LEU A 432 19.51 14.03 24.57
CA LEU A 432 19.75 13.34 23.30
C LEU A 432 20.76 14.16 22.51
N MET A 433 21.78 13.52 21.94
CA MET A 433 22.74 14.19 21.05
C MET A 433 22.88 13.35 19.78
N HIS A 434 22.55 13.92 18.65
CA HIS A 434 22.70 13.29 17.34
C HIS A 434 24.15 13.42 16.84
N ASP A 435 24.54 12.70 15.79
CA ASP A 435 25.89 12.69 15.20
C ASP A 435 26.98 12.15 16.13
N ALA A 436 26.71 11.08 16.85
CA ALA A 436 27.63 10.49 17.81
C ALA A 436 28.22 9.13 17.35
N SER A 437 28.29 8.89 16.03
CA SER A 437 28.91 7.68 15.49
C SER A 437 30.44 7.66 15.71
N SER A 438 31.07 6.51 15.52
CA SER A 438 32.52 6.39 15.62
C SER A 438 33.29 7.22 14.59
N HIS A 439 32.63 7.69 13.51
CA HIS A 439 33.19 8.64 12.56
C HIS A 439 33.03 10.10 13.02
N LEU A 440 32.00 10.41 13.80
CA LEU A 440 31.68 11.74 14.32
C LEU A 440 32.09 11.83 15.79
N LYS A 441 33.40 11.69 16.04
CA LYS A 441 33.98 11.52 17.38
C LYS A 441 33.70 12.70 18.32
N THR A 442 33.58 13.93 17.82
CA THR A 442 33.41 15.14 18.62
C THR A 442 32.25 15.00 19.62
N VAL A 443 31.08 14.61 19.16
CA VAL A 443 29.87 14.45 20.00
C VAL A 443 29.96 13.21 20.87
N ARG A 444 30.47 12.10 20.35
CA ARG A 444 30.67 10.86 21.09
C ARG A 444 31.62 11.09 22.29
N ASP A 445 32.76 11.72 22.03
CA ASP A 445 33.77 11.99 23.06
C ASP A 445 33.24 12.99 24.11
N ALA A 446 32.45 13.97 23.69
CA ALA A 446 31.77 14.89 24.59
C ALA A 446 30.81 14.17 25.54
N ALA A 447 29.96 13.26 25.01
CA ALA A 447 29.05 12.47 25.83
C ALA A 447 29.80 11.60 26.86
N LEU A 448 30.88 10.95 26.45
CA LEU A 448 31.69 10.12 27.31
C LEU A 448 32.42 10.95 28.41
N ARG A 449 32.88 12.18 28.08
CA ARG A 449 33.44 13.10 29.10
C ARG A 449 32.38 13.49 30.13
N LEU A 450 31.18 13.86 29.72
CA LEU A 450 30.07 14.18 30.63
C LEU A 450 29.73 13.01 31.56
N GLU A 451 29.84 11.78 31.05
CA GLU A 451 29.63 10.56 31.85
C GLU A 451 30.77 10.33 32.83
N GLN A 452 32.04 10.48 32.41
CA GLN A 452 33.22 10.36 33.27
C GLN A 452 33.23 11.37 34.42
N GLU A 453 32.71 12.58 34.14
CA GLU A 453 32.51 13.61 35.18
C GLU A 453 31.35 13.29 36.13
N GLY A 454 30.58 12.22 35.86
CA GLY A 454 29.45 11.82 36.71
C GLY A 454 28.18 12.66 36.51
N LEU A 455 28.12 13.50 35.51
CA LEU A 455 26.99 14.40 35.26
C LEU A 455 25.80 13.67 34.66
N VAL A 456 26.06 12.68 33.81
CA VAL A 456 25.04 11.90 33.08
C VAL A 456 25.39 10.41 33.07
N SER A 457 24.42 9.56 32.74
CA SER A 457 24.63 8.17 32.33
C SER A 457 24.32 8.08 30.83
N VAL A 458 25.19 7.44 30.04
CA VAL A 458 25.17 7.48 28.60
C VAL A 458 24.86 6.12 27.98
N VAL A 459 24.01 6.07 26.97
CA VAL A 459 23.79 4.96 26.05
C VAL A 459 23.99 5.45 24.63
N LEU A 460 24.77 4.71 23.83
CA LEU A 460 25.02 5.00 22.43
C LEU A 460 24.15 4.08 21.56
N LEU A 461 23.27 4.64 20.76
CA LEU A 461 22.49 3.89 19.78
C LEU A 461 23.26 3.82 18.45
N PRO A 462 23.38 2.63 17.87
CA PRO A 462 24.19 2.38 16.67
C PRO A 462 23.44 2.75 15.39
N THR A 463 23.03 4.01 15.24
CA THR A 463 22.51 4.51 13.97
C THR A 463 23.68 4.89 13.05
N PRO A 464 23.48 5.08 11.74
CA PRO A 464 24.55 5.47 10.80
C PRO A 464 25.31 6.73 11.24
N ARG A 465 24.60 7.72 11.77
CA ARG A 465 25.20 8.95 12.30
C ARG A 465 25.45 8.86 13.81
N GLY A 466 24.82 7.91 14.52
CA GLY A 466 24.92 7.72 15.95
C GLY A 466 24.01 8.65 16.76
N LEU A 467 23.33 8.09 17.75
CA LEU A 467 22.51 8.85 18.69
C LEU A 467 22.90 8.52 20.13
N VAL A 468 23.25 9.54 20.90
CA VAL A 468 23.40 9.46 22.35
C VAL A 468 22.05 9.62 23.02
N ILE A 469 21.74 8.75 23.94
CA ILE A 469 20.71 8.95 24.96
C ILE A 469 21.43 9.04 26.30
N ALA A 470 21.33 10.18 26.94
CA ALA A 470 21.91 10.38 28.28
C ALA A 470 20.81 10.78 29.26
N GLN A 471 20.99 10.37 30.52
CA GLN A 471 20.13 10.73 31.62
C GLN A 471 20.92 11.49 32.66
N LYS A 472 20.38 12.64 33.12
CA LYS A 472 20.98 13.41 34.21
C LYS A 472 21.07 12.57 35.44
N ARG A 473 22.28 12.49 36.04
CA ARG A 473 22.44 11.88 37.34
C ARG A 473 22.05 12.84 38.45
N GLU A 474 21.35 12.34 39.47
CA GLU A 474 21.21 13.06 40.72
C GLU A 474 22.61 13.14 41.38
N GLY A 475 23.08 14.35 41.69
CA GLY A 475 24.33 14.51 42.38
C GLY A 475 24.29 13.70 43.67
N ARG A 476 25.22 12.76 43.86
CA ARG A 476 25.49 12.21 45.18
C ARG A 476 25.79 13.38 46.10
N LYS A 477 24.88 13.64 47.07
CA LYS A 477 25.13 14.55 48.19
C LYS A 477 26.32 14.07 49.00
#